data_40ef8645ae783fa11063e51e98cbc7f4
#
_entry.id   40ef8645ae783fa11063e51e98cbc7f4
#
_cell.length_a   1.000
_cell.length_b   1.000
_cell.length_c   1.000
_cell.angle_alpha   90.00
_cell.angle_beta   90.00
_cell.angle_gamma   90.00
#
_symmetry.space_group_name_H-M   'P 1'
#
loop_
_entity.id
_entity.type
_entity.pdbx_description
1 polymer ?
#
loop_
_entity_poly.entity_id
_entity_poly.type
_entity_poly.pdbx_seq_one_letter_code
_entity_poly.pdbx_strand_id
1 'polypeptide(L)'
;MKKMKRIVGFALCAALLLGLLSGCGGRKTETQEFVLRASVCRALEMLDPAMNADDDAKSVFYALYENLMRMSDDGSGHAALTNGMAKEYTEEVNYDGTVTYHFTLRSSARWSDGKKVTADDFVYAWQRLADPAVNSPNHALLSMVAGYDEVRESGDVSLLQVSAKNDTTFCVTLSSACAYFIEGVCTAVATMPLRRDLADVSFTGTDIVTNGAYCVSTWAKADMLTVRRSEQYYESKLVGPDALQFVFADDTEAAWALYEAGEVDYVSHLPERVIAELSQQEGWQATNIYATGCVLYNNESDLFSNEHIRKAFDLAIDRAAAAAAGGAENRSATGLVPYGIADSGETEDDFRTTGGELCAADEENLAARLEEARSELTFAGYYSTSMFPPVELLYVSGTESDAVALALQTMGRDTRGVNVMLRGVTQEDYDTRMAERNYELAMQKILAQYDDAMSFLDRWCTTDERNIIGYDSGTYDVLLGVAKASENLVARVAFLHDAETMLLGDTALSPVYFDGTAHLLREGLRGDYTDGFGTSYLSGVRESAE
;
A
#
# COMPACT_ATOMS: atom_id res chain seq x y z
N MET A 1 -36.76 13.35 12.59
CA MET A 1 -37.23 12.17 13.36
C MET A 1 -36.29 10.96 13.29
N LYS A 2 -35.47 10.77 12.25
CA LYS A 2 -34.48 9.66 12.20
C LYS A 2 -33.24 9.89 13.10
N LYS A 3 -32.74 11.13 13.23
CA LYS A 3 -31.60 11.47 14.11
C LYS A 3 -31.88 11.28 15.62
N MET A 4 -33.13 11.47 16.04
CA MET A 4 -33.50 11.34 17.47
C MET A 4 -33.63 9.87 17.93
N LYS A 5 -33.84 8.91 17.01
CA LYS A 5 -33.89 7.49 17.33
C LYS A 5 -32.50 6.85 17.51
N ARG A 6 -31.45 7.39 16.89
CA ARG A 6 -30.06 6.92 17.07
C ARG A 6 -29.48 7.30 18.45
N ILE A 7 -29.78 8.51 18.94
CA ILE A 7 -29.32 8.99 20.28
C ILE A 7 -29.95 8.17 21.42
N VAL A 8 -31.20 7.71 21.26
CA VAL A 8 -31.90 6.89 22.29
C VAL A 8 -31.36 5.45 22.33
N GLY A 9 -30.87 4.91 21.23
CA GLY A 9 -30.26 3.58 21.17
C GLY A 9 -28.94 3.50 21.97
N PHE A 10 -28.09 4.53 21.84
CA PHE A 10 -26.79 4.59 22.53
C PHE A 10 -26.97 4.77 24.05
N ALA A 11 -27.94 5.59 24.50
CA ALA A 11 -28.22 5.80 25.92
C ALA A 11 -28.75 4.55 26.62
N LEU A 12 -29.42 3.62 25.91
CA LEU A 12 -29.95 2.38 26.50
C LEU A 12 -28.86 1.31 26.66
N CYS A 13 -27.85 1.25 25.79
CA CYS A 13 -26.72 0.33 25.93
C CYS A 13 -25.78 0.75 27.09
N ALA A 14 -25.57 2.06 27.29
CA ALA A 14 -24.78 2.56 28.42
C ALA A 14 -25.45 2.31 29.79
N ALA A 15 -26.79 2.31 29.85
CA ALA A 15 -27.53 2.07 31.10
C ALA A 15 -27.57 0.58 31.52
N LEU A 16 -27.40 -0.36 30.58
CA LEU A 16 -27.38 -1.81 30.90
C LEU A 16 -26.03 -2.30 31.47
N LEU A 17 -24.93 -1.54 31.23
CA LEU A 17 -23.61 -1.84 31.79
C LEU A 17 -23.43 -1.37 33.24
N LEU A 18 -24.29 -0.50 33.77
CA LEU A 18 -24.23 0.03 35.14
C LEU A 18 -25.00 -0.78 36.16
N GLY A 19 -25.69 -1.84 35.75
CA GLY A 19 -26.62 -2.62 36.58
C GLY A 19 -26.06 -3.89 37.28
N LEU A 20 -24.78 -4.27 37.08
CA LEU A 20 -24.21 -5.51 37.61
C LEU A 20 -23.16 -5.34 38.72
N LEU A 21 -23.07 -4.20 39.36
CA LEU A 21 -22.12 -3.92 40.45
C LEU A 21 -22.83 -3.92 41.83
N SER A 22 -23.24 -5.08 42.27
CA SER A 22 -23.57 -5.29 43.71
C SER A 22 -23.37 -6.74 44.10
N GLY A 23 -22.17 -7.12 44.47
CA GLY A 23 -21.83 -8.42 45.01
C GLY A 23 -20.44 -8.44 45.65
N CYS A 24 -20.40 -8.50 46.96
CA CYS A 24 -19.27 -8.45 47.90
C CYS A 24 -18.05 -9.29 47.59
N GLY A 25 -16.87 -8.76 47.89
CA GLY A 25 -15.76 -9.52 48.47
C GLY A 25 -14.42 -9.44 47.74
N GLY A 26 -13.50 -8.63 48.27
CA GLY A 26 -12.08 -8.63 47.91
C GLY A 26 -11.69 -7.52 46.93
N ARG A 27 -11.01 -6.49 47.43
CA ARG A 27 -10.31 -5.47 46.61
C ARG A 27 -9.23 -6.18 45.78
N LYS A 28 -9.59 -6.72 44.63
CA LYS A 28 -8.72 -6.68 43.45
C LYS A 28 -8.86 -5.28 42.92
N THR A 29 -7.80 -4.56 42.83
CA THR A 29 -7.69 -3.41 41.92
C THR A 29 -8.13 -3.91 40.55
N GLU A 30 -9.35 -3.63 40.11
CA GLU A 30 -9.76 -3.81 38.74
C GLU A 30 -8.82 -2.91 37.94
N THR A 31 -7.83 -3.47 37.29
CA THR A 31 -7.11 -2.79 36.22
C THR A 31 -8.17 -2.45 35.20
N GLN A 32 -8.40 -1.17 34.99
CA GLN A 32 -9.33 -0.69 33.98
C GLN A 32 -8.89 -1.27 32.63
N GLU A 33 -9.80 -1.93 31.91
CA GLU A 33 -9.53 -2.51 30.62
C GLU A 33 -9.13 -1.40 29.65
N PHE A 34 -7.95 -1.51 29.00
CA PHE A 34 -7.50 -0.56 28.00
C PHE A 34 -8.11 -0.92 26.64
N VAL A 35 -9.07 -0.13 26.18
CA VAL A 35 -9.73 -0.26 24.88
C VAL A 35 -9.30 0.88 23.99
N LEU A 36 -8.61 0.57 22.88
CA LEU A 36 -8.26 1.54 21.83
C LEU A 36 -9.37 1.53 20.77
N ARG A 37 -9.91 2.71 20.49
CA ARG A 37 -10.94 2.93 19.47
C ARG A 37 -10.30 3.60 18.26
N ALA A 38 -10.42 2.98 17.08
CA ALA A 38 -9.76 3.45 15.87
C ALA A 38 -10.73 3.53 14.69
N SER A 39 -10.64 4.58 13.90
CA SER A 39 -11.29 4.66 12.60
C SER A 39 -10.21 4.57 11.52
N VAL A 40 -10.12 3.39 10.86
CA VAL A 40 -9.08 3.06 9.89
C VAL A 40 -9.63 2.63 8.53
N CYS A 41 -10.90 2.26 8.45
CA CYS A 41 -11.52 1.81 7.21
C CYS A 41 -13.04 1.99 7.24
N ARG A 42 -13.65 1.77 6.10
CA ARG A 42 -15.11 1.67 5.96
C ARG A 42 -15.63 0.34 6.52
N ALA A 43 -16.96 0.20 6.53
CA ALA A 43 -17.60 -1.02 6.98
C ALA A 43 -17.18 -2.24 6.14
N LEU A 44 -16.75 -3.30 6.81
CA LEU A 44 -16.30 -4.54 6.19
C LEU A 44 -17.48 -5.52 6.04
N GLU A 45 -17.52 -6.21 4.90
CA GLU A 45 -18.51 -7.24 4.65
C GLU A 45 -18.03 -8.64 5.10
N MET A 46 -16.72 -8.92 4.95
CA MET A 46 -16.10 -10.19 5.29
C MET A 46 -14.69 -10.02 5.86
N LEU A 47 -14.19 -11.03 6.55
CA LEU A 47 -12.85 -11.09 7.12
C LEU A 47 -12.05 -12.28 6.55
N ASP A 48 -12.21 -12.54 5.24
CA ASP A 48 -11.42 -13.53 4.49
C ASP A 48 -10.13 -12.87 3.97
N PRO A 49 -8.94 -13.25 4.45
CA PRO A 49 -7.69 -12.63 4.02
C PRO A 49 -7.46 -12.73 2.50
N ALA A 50 -7.80 -13.86 1.88
CA ALA A 50 -7.61 -14.07 0.45
C ALA A 50 -8.48 -13.16 -0.42
N MET A 51 -9.61 -12.68 0.11
CA MET A 51 -10.59 -11.86 -0.62
C MET A 51 -10.49 -10.37 -0.31
N ASN A 52 -9.55 -9.96 0.56
CA ASN A 52 -9.36 -8.55 0.86
C ASN A 52 -8.82 -7.80 -0.38
N ALA A 53 -9.57 -6.80 -0.84
CA ALA A 53 -9.17 -5.89 -1.91
C ALA A 53 -9.13 -4.43 -1.45
N ASP A 54 -9.31 -4.18 -0.14
CA ASP A 54 -9.32 -2.86 0.47
C ASP A 54 -8.03 -2.67 1.29
N ASP A 55 -7.18 -1.76 0.85
CA ASP A 55 -5.90 -1.48 1.51
C ASP A 55 -6.10 -0.91 2.91
N ASP A 56 -7.12 -0.06 3.12
CA ASP A 56 -7.43 0.52 4.43
C ASP A 56 -7.86 -0.55 5.45
N ALA A 57 -8.42 -1.67 4.97
CA ALA A 57 -8.80 -2.78 5.82
C ALA A 57 -7.63 -3.63 6.33
N LYS A 58 -6.42 -3.49 5.77
CA LYS A 58 -5.24 -4.29 6.16
C LYS A 58 -4.96 -4.22 7.66
N SER A 59 -5.14 -3.04 8.28
CA SER A 59 -4.96 -2.86 9.74
C SER A 59 -5.82 -3.81 10.58
N VAL A 60 -7.03 -4.13 10.11
CA VAL A 60 -7.92 -5.10 10.76
C VAL A 60 -7.38 -6.52 10.60
N PHE A 61 -6.91 -6.88 9.41
CA PHE A 61 -6.37 -8.22 9.13
C PHE A 61 -5.08 -8.48 9.92
N TYR A 62 -4.17 -7.50 10.02
CA TYR A 62 -2.93 -7.63 10.82
C TYR A 62 -3.20 -7.69 12.33
N ALA A 63 -4.34 -7.20 12.81
CA ALA A 63 -4.76 -7.43 14.18
C ALA A 63 -5.24 -8.89 14.40
N LEU A 64 -5.94 -9.47 13.41
CA LEU A 64 -6.58 -10.79 13.51
C LEU A 64 -5.67 -11.95 13.11
N TYR A 65 -4.77 -11.74 12.15
CA TYR A 65 -3.92 -12.78 11.59
C TYR A 65 -2.46 -12.36 11.63
N GLU A 66 -1.56 -13.32 11.58
CA GLU A 66 -0.13 -13.12 11.42
C GLU A 66 0.43 -14.07 10.37
N ASN A 67 1.25 -13.53 9.47
CA ASN A 67 1.85 -14.25 8.37
C ASN A 67 3.24 -14.84 8.75
N LEU A 68 3.95 -15.43 7.79
CA LEU A 68 5.33 -15.94 7.95
C LEU A 68 6.27 -14.85 8.44
N MET A 69 6.23 -13.69 7.79
CA MET A 69 6.93 -12.47 8.16
C MET A 69 5.93 -11.39 8.53
N ARG A 70 6.38 -10.33 9.18
CA ARG A 70 5.56 -9.18 9.56
C ARG A 70 6.35 -7.89 9.56
N MET A 71 5.65 -6.77 9.49
CA MET A 71 6.21 -5.47 9.81
C MET A 71 6.15 -5.24 11.33
N SER A 72 7.14 -4.56 11.88
CA SER A 72 7.18 -4.13 13.29
C SER A 72 7.88 -2.78 13.41
N ASP A 73 7.55 -2.03 14.48
CA ASP A 73 8.25 -0.78 14.79
C ASP A 73 9.76 -1.03 14.99
N ASP A 74 10.60 -0.28 14.27
CA ASP A 74 12.06 -0.28 14.40
C ASP A 74 12.55 0.48 15.64
N GLY A 75 11.65 1.06 16.40
CA GLY A 75 11.90 1.92 17.57
C GLY A 75 11.95 3.41 17.26
N SER A 76 11.79 3.80 15.99
CA SER A 76 11.70 5.19 15.53
C SER A 76 10.28 5.58 15.04
N GLY A 77 9.34 4.62 15.07
CA GLY A 77 7.98 4.77 14.54
C GLY A 77 7.84 4.38 13.08
N HIS A 78 8.89 3.80 12.48
CA HIS A 78 8.84 3.25 11.13
C HIS A 78 8.66 1.73 11.17
N ALA A 79 8.05 1.20 10.13
CA ALA A 79 7.86 -0.23 9.96
C ALA A 79 9.15 -0.88 9.40
N ALA A 80 9.58 -1.98 10.03
CA ALA A 80 10.69 -2.80 9.56
C ALA A 80 10.29 -4.27 9.47
N LEU A 81 10.83 -4.98 8.49
CA LEU A 81 10.57 -6.40 8.27
C LEU A 81 11.15 -7.24 9.41
N THR A 82 10.33 -8.10 10.00
CA THR A 82 10.74 -9.02 11.07
C THR A 82 10.07 -10.38 10.94
N ASN A 83 10.56 -11.35 11.71
CA ASN A 83 10.00 -12.70 11.77
C ASN A 83 8.63 -12.72 12.44
N GLY A 84 7.61 -13.17 11.72
CA GLY A 84 6.25 -13.42 12.20
C GLY A 84 6.06 -14.85 12.71
N MET A 85 5.15 -15.64 12.10
CA MET A 85 4.96 -17.06 12.41
C MET A 85 6.20 -17.91 12.14
N ALA A 86 7.01 -17.56 11.14
CA ALA A 86 8.32 -18.15 10.96
C ALA A 86 9.31 -17.56 11.97
N LYS A 87 10.03 -18.40 12.73
CA LYS A 87 11.13 -17.95 13.57
C LYS A 87 12.44 -17.78 12.81
N GLU A 88 12.59 -18.46 11.69
CA GLU A 88 13.73 -18.44 10.79
C GLU A 88 13.34 -19.04 9.43
N TYR A 89 14.06 -18.70 8.39
CA TYR A 89 13.97 -19.37 7.09
C TYR A 89 15.36 -19.60 6.50
N THR A 90 15.45 -20.52 5.54
CA THR A 90 16.63 -20.77 4.72
C THR A 90 16.23 -20.82 3.25
N GLU A 91 17.15 -20.40 2.39
CA GLU A 91 17.01 -20.38 0.95
C GLU A 91 17.96 -21.40 0.32
N GLU A 92 17.50 -22.13 -0.69
CA GLU A 92 18.29 -23.08 -1.46
C GLU A 92 18.07 -22.83 -2.96
N VAL A 93 19.15 -22.47 -3.67
CA VAL A 93 19.11 -22.33 -5.13
C VAL A 93 19.33 -23.71 -5.75
N ASN A 94 18.37 -24.17 -6.55
CA ASN A 94 18.40 -25.48 -7.19
C ASN A 94 19.17 -25.46 -8.52
N TYR A 95 19.64 -26.64 -8.98
CA TYR A 95 20.40 -26.76 -10.24
C TYR A 95 19.63 -26.33 -11.50
N ASP A 96 18.30 -26.32 -11.45
CA ASP A 96 17.42 -25.90 -12.54
C ASP A 96 17.10 -24.40 -12.52
N GLY A 97 17.67 -23.65 -11.57
CA GLY A 97 17.47 -22.21 -11.41
C GLY A 97 16.24 -21.85 -10.55
N THR A 98 15.48 -22.84 -10.08
CA THR A 98 14.41 -22.60 -9.10
C THR A 98 15.01 -22.30 -7.72
N VAL A 99 14.23 -21.65 -6.85
CA VAL A 99 14.66 -21.31 -5.49
C VAL A 99 13.67 -21.86 -4.49
N THR A 100 14.16 -22.65 -3.53
CA THR A 100 13.30 -23.23 -2.48
C THR A 100 13.55 -22.56 -1.14
N TYR A 101 12.50 -22.01 -0.56
CA TYR A 101 12.51 -21.47 0.81
C TYR A 101 11.96 -22.50 1.79
N HIS A 102 12.62 -22.62 2.94
CA HIS A 102 12.20 -23.48 4.05
C HIS A 102 11.96 -22.61 5.28
N PHE A 103 10.70 -22.39 5.63
CA PHE A 103 10.31 -21.63 6.82
C PHE A 103 10.13 -22.55 8.00
N THR A 104 10.81 -22.26 9.13
CA THR A 104 10.63 -22.96 10.39
C THR A 104 9.64 -22.19 11.26
N LEU A 105 8.44 -22.71 11.45
CA LEU A 105 7.38 -22.07 12.23
C LEU A 105 7.67 -22.13 13.74
N ARG A 106 7.12 -21.17 14.47
CA ARG A 106 7.15 -21.14 15.94
C ARG A 106 6.30 -22.27 16.51
N SER A 107 6.88 -23.19 17.26
CA SER A 107 6.17 -24.29 17.90
C SER A 107 5.15 -23.84 18.98
N SER A 108 5.27 -22.60 19.46
CA SER A 108 4.35 -21.95 20.39
C SER A 108 3.13 -21.32 19.71
N ALA A 109 3.16 -21.14 18.38
CA ALA A 109 2.06 -20.53 17.65
C ALA A 109 0.75 -21.31 17.79
N ARG A 110 -0.34 -20.59 18.09
CA ARG A 110 -1.68 -21.16 18.30
C ARG A 110 -2.73 -20.32 17.57
N TRP A 111 -3.74 -21.02 17.13
CA TRP A 111 -5.02 -20.43 16.77
C TRP A 111 -5.78 -19.98 18.01
N SER A 112 -6.73 -19.08 17.86
CA SER A 112 -7.55 -18.55 18.98
C SER A 112 -8.38 -19.62 19.71
N ASP A 113 -8.62 -20.78 19.07
CA ASP A 113 -9.25 -21.95 19.69
C ASP A 113 -8.25 -22.87 20.42
N GLY A 114 -6.97 -22.51 20.49
CA GLY A 114 -5.90 -23.24 21.17
C GLY A 114 -5.22 -24.34 20.35
N LYS A 115 -5.68 -24.65 19.13
CA LYS A 115 -4.98 -25.58 18.24
C LYS A 115 -3.66 -24.98 17.76
N LYS A 116 -2.69 -25.81 17.40
CA LYS A 116 -1.41 -25.35 16.84
C LYS A 116 -1.60 -24.76 15.46
N VAL A 117 -0.87 -23.70 15.16
CA VAL A 117 -0.63 -23.30 13.77
C VAL A 117 0.40 -24.23 13.17
N THR A 118 0.13 -24.76 11.98
CA THR A 118 0.97 -25.75 11.31
C THR A 118 1.34 -25.32 9.90
N ALA A 119 2.36 -25.96 9.32
CA ALA A 119 2.75 -25.72 7.94
C ALA A 119 1.64 -26.05 6.93
N ASP A 120 0.77 -27.03 7.24
CA ASP A 120 -0.39 -27.37 6.43
C ASP A 120 -1.42 -26.23 6.34
N ASP A 121 -1.50 -25.36 7.35
CA ASP A 121 -2.39 -24.20 7.32
C ASP A 121 -1.93 -23.17 6.24
N PHE A 122 -0.61 -23.02 6.07
CA PHE A 122 -0.04 -22.21 4.98
C PHE A 122 -0.20 -22.89 3.61
N VAL A 123 0.04 -24.21 3.52
CA VAL A 123 -0.18 -24.95 2.28
C VAL A 123 -1.63 -24.79 1.81
N TYR A 124 -2.58 -24.96 2.71
CA TYR A 124 -4.00 -24.80 2.38
C TYR A 124 -4.35 -23.39 1.94
N ALA A 125 -3.86 -22.38 2.67
CA ALA A 125 -4.14 -20.97 2.34
C ALA A 125 -3.61 -20.59 0.97
N TRP A 126 -2.35 -20.97 0.64
CA TRP A 126 -1.72 -20.64 -0.63
C TRP A 126 -2.33 -21.40 -1.80
N GLN A 127 -2.66 -22.69 -1.62
CA GLN A 127 -3.40 -23.48 -2.62
C GLN A 127 -4.77 -22.85 -2.91
N ARG A 128 -5.48 -22.42 -1.85
CA ARG A 128 -6.78 -21.74 -1.97
C ARG A 128 -6.66 -20.38 -2.67
N LEU A 129 -5.59 -19.62 -2.39
CA LEU A 129 -5.34 -18.33 -3.03
C LEU A 129 -5.10 -18.49 -4.54
N ALA A 130 -4.35 -19.53 -4.95
CA ALA A 130 -4.07 -19.84 -6.36
C ALA A 130 -5.27 -20.45 -7.10
N ASP A 131 -6.25 -21.03 -6.38
CA ASP A 131 -7.38 -21.77 -6.98
C ASP A 131 -8.27 -20.84 -7.84
N PRO A 132 -8.43 -21.12 -9.16
CA PRO A 132 -9.30 -20.34 -10.00
C PRO A 132 -10.77 -20.39 -9.57
N ALA A 133 -11.21 -21.42 -8.85
CA ALA A 133 -12.57 -21.53 -8.35
C ALA A 133 -12.86 -20.54 -7.19
N VAL A 134 -11.86 -20.16 -6.42
CA VAL A 134 -11.97 -19.13 -5.38
C VAL A 134 -12.06 -17.73 -5.99
N ASN A 135 -11.41 -17.52 -7.14
CA ASN A 135 -11.38 -16.25 -7.86
C ASN A 135 -10.95 -15.06 -6.99
N SER A 136 -9.89 -15.27 -6.17
CA SER A 136 -9.32 -14.20 -5.36
C SER A 136 -8.78 -13.06 -6.23
N PRO A 137 -9.03 -11.79 -5.88
CA PRO A 137 -8.40 -10.64 -6.57
C PRO A 137 -6.87 -10.61 -6.38
N ASN A 138 -6.35 -11.33 -5.37
CA ASN A 138 -4.94 -11.32 -4.98
C ASN A 138 -4.14 -12.53 -5.48
N HIS A 139 -4.73 -13.41 -6.30
CA HIS A 139 -4.08 -14.65 -6.73
C HIS A 139 -2.70 -14.43 -7.38
N ALA A 140 -2.52 -13.31 -8.10
CA ALA A 140 -1.29 -12.97 -8.79
C ALA A 140 -0.06 -12.78 -7.87
N LEU A 141 -0.27 -12.57 -6.55
CA LEU A 141 0.80 -12.58 -5.55
C LEU A 141 1.60 -13.89 -5.52
N LEU A 142 1.04 -14.99 -6.04
CA LEU A 142 1.72 -16.28 -6.11
C LEU A 142 2.30 -16.59 -7.49
N SER A 143 2.32 -15.65 -8.44
CA SER A 143 2.77 -15.88 -9.82
C SER A 143 4.22 -16.34 -9.96
N MET A 144 5.08 -15.99 -8.98
CA MET A 144 6.47 -16.46 -8.93
C MET A 144 6.61 -17.88 -8.36
N VAL A 145 5.57 -18.45 -7.74
CA VAL A 145 5.61 -19.82 -7.19
C VAL A 145 5.52 -20.83 -8.31
N ALA A 146 6.45 -21.78 -8.35
CA ALA A 146 6.45 -22.83 -9.37
C ALA A 146 5.13 -23.62 -9.35
N GLY A 147 4.61 -23.92 -10.54
CA GLY A 147 3.32 -24.59 -10.71
C GLY A 147 2.09 -23.67 -10.68
N TYR A 148 2.28 -22.36 -10.48
CA TYR A 148 1.16 -21.41 -10.42
C TYR A 148 0.35 -21.37 -11.73
N ASP A 149 0.99 -21.25 -12.87
CA ASP A 149 0.32 -21.19 -14.17
C ASP A 149 -0.46 -22.48 -14.45
N GLU A 150 0.13 -23.64 -14.14
CA GLU A 150 -0.53 -24.94 -14.28
C GLU A 150 -1.76 -25.08 -13.39
N VAL A 151 -1.71 -24.51 -12.17
CA VAL A 151 -2.91 -24.42 -11.28
C VAL A 151 -3.99 -23.55 -11.93
N ARG A 152 -3.62 -22.37 -12.43
CA ARG A 152 -4.58 -21.44 -13.05
C ARG A 152 -5.23 -22.01 -14.31
N GLU A 153 -4.49 -22.81 -15.09
CA GLU A 153 -5.00 -23.46 -16.31
C GLU A 153 -5.86 -24.68 -16.01
N SER A 154 -5.43 -25.55 -15.07
CA SER A 154 -6.07 -26.84 -14.82
C SER A 154 -7.09 -26.85 -13.68
N GLY A 155 -6.97 -25.94 -12.70
CA GLY A 155 -7.69 -25.98 -11.44
C GLY A 155 -7.15 -27.02 -10.44
N ASP A 156 -6.05 -27.70 -10.73
CA ASP A 156 -5.43 -28.65 -9.81
C ASP A 156 -4.45 -27.95 -8.87
N VAL A 157 -4.95 -27.55 -7.71
CA VAL A 157 -4.17 -26.83 -6.68
C VAL A 157 -2.96 -27.61 -6.15
N SER A 158 -2.91 -28.94 -6.36
CA SER A 158 -1.78 -29.77 -5.93
C SER A 158 -0.50 -29.55 -6.76
N LEU A 159 -0.61 -28.89 -7.91
CA LEU A 159 0.52 -28.54 -8.76
C LEU A 159 1.35 -27.38 -8.21
N LEU A 160 0.74 -26.52 -7.37
CA LEU A 160 1.46 -25.42 -6.71
C LEU A 160 2.57 -25.99 -5.83
N GLN A 161 3.81 -25.55 -6.06
CA GLN A 161 4.98 -26.09 -5.36
C GLN A 161 5.12 -25.52 -3.94
N VAL A 162 4.11 -25.81 -3.11
CA VAL A 162 4.09 -25.55 -1.67
C VAL A 162 3.86 -26.86 -0.91
N SER A 163 4.54 -27.07 0.19
CA SER A 163 4.44 -28.31 0.95
C SER A 163 4.75 -28.14 2.44
N ALA A 164 4.22 -29.02 3.26
CA ALA A 164 4.57 -29.17 4.67
C ALA A 164 5.50 -30.37 4.81
N LYS A 165 6.79 -30.11 5.09
CA LYS A 165 7.77 -31.19 5.37
C LYS A 165 7.44 -31.91 6.69
N ASN A 166 6.89 -31.16 7.65
CA ASN A 166 6.36 -31.59 8.93
C ASN A 166 5.49 -30.46 9.50
N ASP A 167 4.89 -30.64 10.68
CA ASP A 167 3.98 -29.66 11.30
C ASP A 167 4.55 -28.23 11.38
N THR A 168 5.87 -28.09 11.44
CA THR A 168 6.54 -26.78 11.66
C THR A 168 7.46 -26.35 10.52
N THR A 169 7.52 -27.07 9.41
CA THR A 169 8.37 -26.68 8.28
C THR A 169 7.52 -26.53 7.01
N PHE A 170 7.25 -25.29 6.66
CA PHE A 170 6.61 -24.91 5.38
C PHE A 170 7.69 -24.70 4.33
N CYS A 171 7.48 -25.28 3.15
CA CYS A 171 8.39 -25.17 2.01
C CYS A 171 7.63 -24.58 0.82
N VAL A 172 8.29 -23.68 0.10
CA VAL A 172 7.79 -23.12 -1.15
C VAL A 172 8.93 -23.04 -2.16
N THR A 173 8.67 -23.43 -3.41
CA THR A 173 9.64 -23.33 -4.50
C THR A 173 9.18 -22.28 -5.49
N LEU A 174 10.04 -21.30 -5.77
CA LEU A 174 9.84 -20.27 -6.77
C LEU A 174 10.40 -20.70 -8.11
N SER A 175 9.81 -20.27 -9.20
CA SER A 175 10.27 -20.55 -10.57
C SER A 175 11.63 -19.95 -10.88
N SER A 176 12.01 -18.88 -10.17
CA SER A 176 13.32 -18.21 -10.23
C SER A 176 13.53 -17.38 -8.95
N ALA A 177 14.72 -16.81 -8.76
CA ALA A 177 14.98 -15.87 -7.68
C ALA A 177 14.00 -14.69 -7.75
N CYS A 178 13.49 -14.28 -6.58
CA CYS A 178 12.54 -13.17 -6.44
C CYS A 178 12.91 -12.34 -5.21
N ALA A 179 13.50 -11.16 -5.42
CA ALA A 179 14.04 -10.33 -4.35
C ALA A 179 12.96 -9.85 -3.35
N TYR A 180 11.74 -9.63 -3.84
CA TYR A 180 10.63 -9.15 -3.01
C TYR A 180 9.77 -10.27 -2.40
N PHE A 181 10.13 -11.55 -2.58
CA PHE A 181 9.32 -12.67 -2.10
C PHE A 181 9.09 -12.63 -0.59
N ILE A 182 10.16 -12.41 0.17
CA ILE A 182 10.07 -12.41 1.64
C ILE A 182 9.22 -11.23 2.15
N GLU A 183 9.45 -10.05 1.61
CA GLU A 183 8.76 -8.86 2.07
C GLU A 183 7.36 -8.70 1.46
N GLY A 184 7.24 -8.86 0.15
CA GLY A 184 5.98 -8.61 -0.55
C GLY A 184 4.96 -9.74 -0.42
N VAL A 185 5.42 -11.00 -0.38
CA VAL A 185 4.51 -12.17 -0.37
C VAL A 185 4.35 -12.74 1.03
N CYS A 186 5.44 -12.86 1.80
CA CYS A 186 5.38 -13.50 3.12
C CYS A 186 4.82 -12.58 4.22
N THR A 187 4.58 -11.31 3.94
CA THR A 187 3.87 -10.36 4.83
C THR A 187 2.42 -10.12 4.39
N ALA A 188 2.09 -10.34 3.11
CA ALA A 188 0.80 -9.96 2.54
C ALA A 188 -0.41 -10.58 3.26
N VAL A 189 -1.49 -9.81 3.38
CA VAL A 189 -2.75 -10.28 3.98
C VAL A 189 -3.27 -11.53 3.29
N ALA A 190 -3.26 -11.56 1.95
CA ALA A 190 -3.84 -12.66 1.19
C ALA A 190 -3.13 -14.01 1.34
N THR A 191 -1.86 -14.01 1.77
CA THR A 191 -1.05 -15.22 1.99
C THR A 191 -1.01 -15.68 3.46
N MET A 192 -1.79 -15.04 4.35
CA MET A 192 -1.94 -15.44 5.74
C MET A 192 -2.50 -16.86 5.86
N PRO A 193 -2.14 -17.63 6.92
CA PRO A 193 -2.56 -19.01 7.06
C PRO A 193 -4.07 -19.15 7.29
N LEU A 194 -4.64 -20.22 6.78
CA LEU A 194 -6.05 -20.60 6.97
C LEU A 194 -6.13 -22.09 7.31
N ARG A 195 -7.17 -22.47 8.05
CA ARG A 195 -7.37 -23.87 8.45
C ARG A 195 -8.30 -24.61 7.50
N ARG A 196 -7.83 -25.74 6.98
CA ARG A 196 -8.62 -26.61 6.10
C ARG A 196 -9.87 -27.19 6.78
N ASP A 197 -9.79 -27.50 8.07
CA ASP A 197 -10.94 -28.04 8.83
C ASP A 197 -12.03 -26.98 9.12
N LEU A 198 -11.78 -25.73 8.74
CA LEU A 198 -12.70 -24.59 8.79
C LEU A 198 -13.07 -24.06 7.40
N ALA A 199 -12.83 -24.83 6.34
CA ALA A 199 -13.11 -24.42 4.97
C ALA A 199 -14.57 -23.98 4.72
N ASP A 200 -15.52 -24.55 5.46
CA ASP A 200 -16.95 -24.26 5.36
C ASP A 200 -17.41 -23.13 6.32
N VAL A 201 -16.49 -22.56 7.13
CA VAL A 201 -16.83 -21.47 8.04
C VAL A 201 -16.95 -20.17 7.26
N SER A 202 -18.04 -19.46 7.47
CA SER A 202 -18.27 -18.16 6.85
C SER A 202 -17.36 -17.09 7.48
N PHE A 203 -16.67 -16.33 6.65
CA PHE A 203 -15.89 -15.15 7.07
C PHE A 203 -16.76 -13.90 7.33
N THR A 204 -18.07 -14.06 7.43
CA THR A 204 -19.03 -12.97 7.64
C THR A 204 -19.60 -12.92 9.06
N GLY A 205 -19.18 -13.83 9.95
CA GLY A 205 -19.62 -13.95 11.33
C GLY A 205 -18.55 -13.61 12.35
N THR A 206 -18.83 -13.92 13.62
CA THR A 206 -17.90 -13.77 14.75
C THR A 206 -17.15 -15.06 15.11
N ASP A 207 -17.53 -16.20 14.51
CA ASP A 207 -16.98 -17.52 14.81
C ASP A 207 -15.65 -17.79 14.05
N ILE A 208 -14.99 -16.72 13.59
CA ILE A 208 -13.74 -16.78 12.85
C ILE A 208 -12.60 -17.12 13.82
N VAL A 209 -11.84 -18.16 13.49
CA VAL A 209 -10.64 -18.56 14.22
C VAL A 209 -9.44 -17.86 13.61
N THR A 210 -8.69 -17.14 14.44
CA THR A 210 -7.57 -16.28 14.04
C THR A 210 -6.28 -16.73 14.70
N ASN A 211 -5.11 -16.35 14.15
CA ASN A 211 -3.80 -16.69 14.69
C ASN A 211 -2.99 -15.45 15.12
N GLY A 212 -3.56 -14.27 15.01
CA GLY A 212 -2.91 -12.98 15.34
C GLY A 212 -3.09 -12.58 16.80
N ALA A 213 -2.75 -11.31 17.05
CA ALA A 213 -2.77 -10.72 18.40
C ALA A 213 -4.18 -10.61 18.98
N TYR A 214 -5.20 -10.60 18.14
CA TYR A 214 -6.60 -10.45 18.53
C TYR A 214 -7.49 -11.52 17.90
N CYS A 215 -8.66 -11.71 18.51
CA CYS A 215 -9.75 -12.52 17.98
C CYS A 215 -11.06 -11.70 17.95
N VAL A 216 -11.96 -12.04 17.02
CA VAL A 216 -13.25 -11.36 16.88
C VAL A 216 -14.10 -11.57 18.13
N SER A 217 -14.65 -10.50 18.68
CA SER A 217 -15.54 -10.52 19.84
C SER A 217 -16.97 -10.17 19.45
N THR A 218 -17.16 -9.01 18.81
CA THR A 218 -18.47 -8.58 18.31
C THR A 218 -18.31 -7.88 16.98
N TRP A 219 -19.31 -8.00 16.11
CA TRP A 219 -19.31 -7.34 14.81
C TRP A 219 -20.69 -6.75 14.48
N ALA A 220 -20.82 -5.46 14.68
CA ALA A 220 -21.96 -4.67 14.22
C ALA A 220 -21.64 -4.14 12.81
N LYS A 221 -22.00 -4.91 11.80
CA LYS A 221 -21.57 -4.82 10.39
C LYS A 221 -21.38 -3.40 9.82
N ALA A 222 -22.31 -2.50 10.09
CA ALA A 222 -22.26 -1.15 9.53
C ALA A 222 -21.59 -0.11 10.45
N ASP A 223 -21.34 -0.49 11.70
CA ASP A 223 -20.94 0.49 12.71
C ASP A 223 -19.55 0.21 13.30
N MET A 224 -19.27 -1.05 13.70
CA MET A 224 -18.05 -1.34 14.47
C MET A 224 -17.70 -2.83 14.50
N LEU A 225 -16.42 -3.13 14.45
CA LEU A 225 -15.83 -4.43 14.77
C LEU A 225 -15.05 -4.33 16.08
N THR A 226 -15.39 -5.14 17.09
CA THR A 226 -14.58 -5.25 18.31
C THR A 226 -13.80 -6.54 18.29
N VAL A 227 -12.48 -6.44 18.48
CA VAL A 227 -11.58 -7.56 18.64
C VAL A 227 -10.92 -7.50 20.00
N ARG A 228 -10.69 -8.65 20.64
CA ARG A 228 -10.08 -8.76 21.96
C ARG A 228 -8.75 -9.48 21.89
N ARG A 229 -7.80 -9.05 22.74
CA ARG A 229 -6.48 -9.67 22.84
C ARG A 229 -6.60 -11.18 23.00
N SER A 230 -5.88 -11.92 22.16
CA SER A 230 -5.83 -13.37 22.19
C SER A 230 -4.84 -13.84 23.25
N GLU A 231 -5.33 -14.60 24.25
CA GLU A 231 -4.46 -15.25 25.24
C GLU A 231 -3.59 -16.35 24.62
N GLN A 232 -3.97 -16.84 23.43
CA GLN A 232 -3.28 -17.89 22.69
C GLN A 232 -2.12 -17.35 21.83
N TYR A 233 -2.08 -16.03 21.61
CA TYR A 233 -1.02 -15.41 20.82
C TYR A 233 0.33 -15.52 21.52
N TYR A 234 1.36 -15.98 20.81
CA TYR A 234 2.66 -16.30 21.39
C TYR A 234 3.40 -15.09 22.00
N GLU A 235 3.08 -13.87 21.55
CA GLU A 235 3.58 -12.60 22.10
C GLU A 235 2.50 -11.77 22.79
N SER A 236 1.46 -12.39 23.33
CA SER A 236 0.32 -11.70 23.95
C SER A 236 0.72 -10.66 25.02
N LYS A 237 1.89 -10.81 25.65
CA LYS A 237 2.43 -9.85 26.63
C LYS A 237 2.96 -8.57 26.02
N LEU A 238 3.25 -8.56 24.73
CA LEU A 238 3.72 -7.38 23.98
C LEU A 238 2.56 -6.57 23.41
N VAL A 239 1.37 -7.15 23.37
CA VAL A 239 0.14 -6.48 22.91
C VAL A 239 -0.31 -5.47 23.97
N GLY A 240 -0.52 -4.21 23.55
CA GLY A 240 -0.88 -3.11 24.44
C GLY A 240 -2.36 -3.12 24.81
N PRO A 241 -3.28 -2.83 23.86
CA PRO A 241 -4.71 -2.78 24.15
C PRO A 241 -5.29 -4.15 24.52
N ASP A 242 -6.21 -4.18 25.52
CA ASP A 242 -6.98 -5.37 25.84
C ASP A 242 -8.04 -5.65 24.76
N ALA A 243 -8.51 -4.59 24.10
CA ALA A 243 -9.39 -4.67 22.94
C ALA A 243 -9.10 -3.53 21.96
N LEU A 244 -9.31 -3.81 20.66
CA LEU A 244 -9.42 -2.79 19.61
C LEU A 244 -10.88 -2.71 19.17
N GLN A 245 -11.37 -1.48 18.99
CA GLN A 245 -12.67 -1.21 18.39
C GLN A 245 -12.43 -0.44 17.08
N PHE A 246 -12.60 -1.12 15.96
CA PHE A 246 -12.58 -0.50 14.64
C PHE A 246 -13.95 0.12 14.38
N VAL A 247 -14.04 1.44 14.50
CA VAL A 247 -15.27 2.21 14.28
C VAL A 247 -15.28 2.62 12.81
N PHE A 248 -16.27 2.17 12.07
CA PHE A 248 -16.35 2.42 10.63
C PHE A 248 -16.87 3.83 10.34
N ALA A 249 -16.22 4.49 9.39
CA ALA A 249 -16.61 5.79 8.88
C ALA A 249 -16.77 5.74 7.36
N ASP A 250 -17.74 6.49 6.83
CA ASP A 250 -18.01 6.49 5.39
C ASP A 250 -16.95 7.29 4.59
N ASP A 251 -16.34 8.29 5.25
CA ASP A 251 -15.32 9.17 4.68
C ASP A 251 -14.43 9.78 5.76
N THR A 252 -13.39 10.52 5.36
CA THR A 252 -12.40 11.16 6.25
C THR A 252 -13.02 12.24 7.15
N GLU A 253 -14.04 12.97 6.67
CA GLU A 253 -14.75 13.97 7.48
C GLU A 253 -15.57 13.31 8.60
N ALA A 254 -16.20 12.16 8.31
CA ALA A 254 -16.92 11.39 9.32
C ALA A 254 -15.95 10.80 10.35
N ALA A 255 -14.80 10.26 9.92
CA ALA A 255 -13.74 9.76 10.82
C ALA A 255 -13.20 10.87 11.72
N TRP A 256 -12.91 12.04 11.15
CA TRP A 256 -12.45 13.20 11.89
C TRP A 256 -13.48 13.68 12.93
N ALA A 257 -14.76 13.72 12.59
CA ALA A 257 -15.82 14.11 13.53
C ALA A 257 -15.91 13.15 14.73
N LEU A 258 -15.67 11.85 14.54
CA LEU A 258 -15.56 10.88 15.63
C LEU A 258 -14.36 11.18 16.55
N TYR A 259 -13.23 11.56 15.98
CA TYR A 259 -12.03 11.93 16.74
C TYR A 259 -12.24 13.21 17.56
N GLU A 260 -12.80 14.27 16.98
CA GLU A 260 -13.13 15.52 17.67
C GLU A 260 -14.14 15.28 18.81
N ALA A 261 -15.12 14.40 18.59
CA ALA A 261 -16.12 14.03 19.61
C ALA A 261 -15.53 13.15 20.74
N GLY A 262 -14.30 12.64 20.59
CA GLY A 262 -13.70 11.71 21.54
C GLY A 262 -14.29 10.30 21.46
N GLU A 263 -14.94 9.96 20.35
CA GLU A 263 -15.52 8.64 20.12
C GLU A 263 -14.48 7.65 19.59
N VAL A 264 -13.41 8.13 18.95
CA VAL A 264 -12.22 7.34 18.58
C VAL A 264 -10.96 7.99 19.15
N ASP A 265 -9.92 7.17 19.33
CA ASP A 265 -8.61 7.54 19.88
C ASP A 265 -7.54 7.59 18.79
N TYR A 266 -7.81 6.97 17.62
CA TYR A 266 -6.96 6.94 16.46
C TYR A 266 -7.76 7.15 15.17
N VAL A 267 -7.19 7.89 14.24
CA VAL A 267 -7.71 8.08 12.87
C VAL A 267 -6.57 7.98 11.87
N SER A 268 -6.72 7.12 10.84
CA SER A 268 -5.67 6.81 9.85
C SER A 268 -5.57 7.82 8.72
N HIS A 269 -6.68 8.50 8.38
CA HIS A 269 -6.75 9.47 7.28
C HIS A 269 -7.44 10.73 7.76
N LEU A 270 -6.82 11.87 7.52
CA LEU A 270 -7.32 13.17 7.94
C LEU A 270 -7.90 13.94 6.75
N PRO A 271 -8.94 14.77 6.96
CA PRO A 271 -9.37 15.72 5.93
C PRO A 271 -8.25 16.72 5.58
N GLU A 272 -8.13 17.08 4.30
CA GLU A 272 -7.11 18.02 3.80
C GLU A 272 -7.04 19.33 4.62
N ARG A 273 -8.19 19.90 5.00
CA ARG A 273 -8.23 21.12 5.83
C ARG A 273 -7.52 20.93 7.18
N VAL A 274 -7.61 19.73 7.76
CA VAL A 274 -6.96 19.39 9.04
C VAL A 274 -5.48 19.20 8.83
N ILE A 275 -5.08 18.51 7.77
CA ILE A 275 -3.67 18.34 7.39
C ILE A 275 -3.04 19.71 7.13
N ALA A 276 -3.72 20.61 6.41
CA ALA A 276 -3.26 21.97 6.15
C ALA A 276 -3.07 22.80 7.44
N GLU A 277 -3.89 22.60 8.47
CA GLU A 277 -3.71 23.23 9.78
C GLU A 277 -2.54 22.61 10.55
N LEU A 278 -2.43 21.30 10.55
CA LEU A 278 -1.37 20.56 11.25
C LEU A 278 0.01 20.81 10.63
N SER A 279 0.10 20.89 9.31
CA SER A 279 1.36 21.13 8.58
C SER A 279 2.03 22.47 8.91
N GLN A 280 1.28 23.41 9.51
CA GLN A 280 1.82 24.68 10.01
C GLN A 280 2.44 24.57 11.41
N GLN A 281 2.31 23.42 12.09
CA GLN A 281 2.83 23.22 13.43
C GLN A 281 4.29 22.77 13.38
N GLU A 282 5.11 23.27 14.30
CA GLU A 282 6.51 22.87 14.41
C GLU A 282 6.62 21.38 14.76
N GLY A 283 7.41 20.65 13.99
CA GLY A 283 7.64 19.23 14.20
C GLY A 283 6.62 18.30 13.54
N TRP A 284 5.64 18.83 12.81
CA TRP A 284 4.74 17.99 12.03
C TRP A 284 5.48 17.28 10.88
N GLN A 285 5.16 16.00 10.67
CA GLN A 285 5.67 15.21 9.56
C GLN A 285 4.56 14.29 9.04
N ALA A 286 4.44 14.22 7.71
CA ALA A 286 3.63 13.21 7.05
C ALA A 286 4.38 11.88 6.99
N THR A 287 3.64 10.77 6.97
CA THR A 287 4.18 9.46 6.65
C THR A 287 4.33 9.33 5.14
N ASN A 288 5.51 8.97 4.65
CA ASN A 288 5.72 8.68 3.23
C ASN A 288 4.94 7.43 2.85
N ILE A 289 4.25 7.51 1.71
CA ILE A 289 3.61 6.36 1.08
C ILE A 289 4.47 5.94 -0.12
N TYR A 290 4.58 4.65 -0.37
CA TYR A 290 5.29 4.09 -1.52
C TYR A 290 4.45 4.26 -2.79
N ALA A 291 4.20 5.52 -3.13
CA ALA A 291 3.41 5.92 -4.27
C ALA A 291 3.92 7.23 -4.88
N THR A 292 3.84 7.31 -6.22
CA THR A 292 4.25 8.49 -6.97
C THR A 292 3.13 8.90 -7.93
N GLY A 293 2.64 10.12 -7.78
CA GLY A 293 1.73 10.74 -8.74
C GLY A 293 2.49 11.15 -10.00
N CYS A 294 2.06 10.65 -11.15
CA CYS A 294 2.73 10.85 -12.43
C CYS A 294 1.79 11.44 -13.49
N VAL A 295 2.38 12.19 -14.42
CA VAL A 295 1.80 12.44 -15.74
C VAL A 295 2.33 11.37 -16.70
N LEU A 296 1.42 10.64 -17.32
CA LEU A 296 1.70 9.61 -18.31
C LEU A 296 1.47 10.17 -19.72
N TYR A 297 2.43 9.94 -20.60
CA TYR A 297 2.33 10.28 -22.02
C TYR A 297 1.99 9.01 -22.81
N ASN A 298 1.04 9.09 -23.73
CA ASN A 298 0.88 8.01 -24.71
C ASN A 298 1.99 8.14 -25.76
N ASN A 299 3.11 7.38 -25.57
CA ASN A 299 4.29 7.45 -26.42
C ASN A 299 4.03 6.96 -27.86
N GLU A 300 2.90 6.32 -28.13
CA GLU A 300 2.48 5.87 -29.46
C GLU A 300 1.55 6.88 -30.16
N SER A 301 1.09 7.94 -29.46
CA SER A 301 0.22 8.96 -30.06
C SER A 301 0.99 9.84 -31.06
N ASP A 302 0.26 10.44 -32.00
CA ASP A 302 0.84 11.34 -33.02
C ASP A 302 1.60 12.51 -32.38
N LEU A 303 1.19 12.97 -31.19
CA LEU A 303 1.77 14.12 -30.51
C LEU A 303 2.92 13.70 -29.58
N PHE A 304 2.67 12.77 -28.66
CA PHE A 304 3.62 12.40 -27.60
C PHE A 304 4.61 11.30 -27.98
N SER A 305 4.58 10.78 -29.23
CA SER A 305 5.71 10.03 -29.79
C SER A 305 6.96 10.91 -29.97
N ASN A 306 6.78 12.25 -30.03
CA ASN A 306 7.88 13.19 -30.11
C ASN A 306 8.46 13.50 -28.73
N GLU A 307 9.72 13.12 -28.49
CA GLU A 307 10.43 13.33 -27.23
C GLU A 307 10.54 14.80 -26.80
N HIS A 308 10.71 15.73 -27.77
CA HIS A 308 10.77 17.16 -27.48
C HIS A 308 9.47 17.69 -26.90
N ILE A 309 8.33 17.12 -27.30
CA ILE A 309 7.03 17.51 -26.74
C ILE A 309 6.93 17.01 -25.30
N ARG A 310 7.26 15.73 -25.03
CA ARG A 310 7.26 15.18 -23.69
C ARG A 310 8.18 15.96 -22.76
N LYS A 311 9.41 16.24 -23.21
CA LYS A 311 10.37 17.03 -22.46
C LYS A 311 9.87 18.44 -22.16
N ALA A 312 9.19 19.09 -23.11
CA ALA A 312 8.59 20.40 -22.90
C ALA A 312 7.51 20.38 -21.81
N PHE A 313 6.70 19.32 -21.77
CA PHE A 313 5.68 19.15 -20.74
C PHE A 313 6.29 18.86 -19.37
N ASP A 314 7.29 17.99 -19.29
CA ASP A 314 8.00 17.69 -18.04
C ASP A 314 8.67 18.94 -17.44
N LEU A 315 9.41 19.69 -18.25
CA LEU A 315 10.09 20.92 -17.84
C LEU A 315 9.11 22.00 -17.33
N ALA A 316 7.85 21.97 -17.80
CA ALA A 316 6.84 22.92 -17.42
C ALA A 316 6.15 22.60 -16.09
N ILE A 317 6.37 21.42 -15.53
CA ILE A 317 5.77 21.02 -14.25
C ILE A 317 6.47 21.76 -13.10
N ASP A 318 5.70 22.58 -12.40
CA ASP A 318 6.03 23.05 -11.05
C ASP A 318 5.61 21.98 -10.05
N ARG A 319 6.57 21.10 -9.70
CA ARG A 319 6.32 19.94 -8.84
C ARG A 319 5.91 20.34 -7.43
N ALA A 320 6.44 21.47 -6.93
CA ALA A 320 6.09 21.96 -5.61
C ALA A 320 4.64 22.45 -5.57
N ALA A 321 4.22 23.24 -6.57
CA ALA A 321 2.83 23.69 -6.66
C ALA A 321 1.86 22.54 -6.93
N ALA A 322 2.25 21.52 -7.72
CA ALA A 322 1.42 20.35 -7.99
C ALA A 322 1.27 19.45 -6.75
N ALA A 323 2.36 19.21 -6.01
CA ALA A 323 2.33 18.46 -4.76
C ALA A 323 1.42 19.15 -3.73
N ALA A 324 1.62 20.45 -3.52
CA ALA A 324 0.79 21.24 -2.59
C ALA A 324 -0.70 21.29 -3.01
N ALA A 325 -1.00 21.19 -4.31
CA ALA A 325 -2.38 21.11 -4.79
C ALA A 325 -3.04 19.76 -4.47
N GLY A 326 -2.26 18.68 -4.42
CA GLY A 326 -2.74 17.34 -4.08
C GLY A 326 -2.90 17.09 -2.57
N GLY A 327 -2.24 17.91 -1.73
CA GLY A 327 -2.30 17.79 -0.28
C GLY A 327 -1.02 18.28 0.39
N ALA A 328 -1.10 18.76 1.63
CA ALA A 328 0.05 19.27 2.37
C ALA A 328 1.00 18.15 2.87
N GLU A 329 0.57 16.91 2.81
CA GLU A 329 1.35 15.69 3.10
C GLU A 329 2.25 15.29 1.93
N ASN A 330 1.95 15.73 0.71
CA ASN A 330 2.68 15.39 -0.49
C ASN A 330 3.99 16.15 -0.61
N ARG A 331 4.97 15.54 -1.30
CA ARG A 331 6.28 16.15 -1.58
C ARG A 331 6.54 16.18 -3.08
N SER A 332 7.31 17.16 -3.55
CA SER A 332 7.79 17.20 -4.94
C SER A 332 8.52 15.91 -5.29
N ALA A 333 8.17 15.27 -6.39
CA ALA A 333 8.90 14.09 -6.85
C ALA A 333 10.25 14.49 -7.45
N THR A 334 11.30 13.82 -7.00
CA THR A 334 12.67 13.94 -7.54
C THR A 334 13.08 12.73 -8.38
N GLY A 335 12.18 11.76 -8.55
CA GLY A 335 12.32 10.55 -9.36
C GLY A 335 10.99 9.79 -9.42
N LEU A 336 10.99 8.60 -9.99
CA LEU A 336 9.82 7.73 -10.04
C LEU A 336 9.68 6.90 -8.75
N VAL A 337 10.79 6.36 -8.26
CA VAL A 337 10.82 5.58 -7.01
C VAL A 337 10.87 6.56 -5.83
N PRO A 338 9.90 6.53 -4.88
CA PRO A 338 9.85 7.46 -3.77
C PRO A 338 10.87 7.13 -2.68
N TYR A 339 10.98 8.02 -1.67
CA TYR A 339 11.75 7.77 -0.46
C TYR A 339 11.16 6.61 0.36
N GLY A 340 12.05 5.89 1.06
CA GLY A 340 11.71 4.79 1.94
C GLY A 340 11.71 3.41 1.27
N ILE A 341 11.79 3.35 -0.06
CA ILE A 341 11.97 2.08 -0.80
C ILE A 341 13.42 1.60 -0.58
N ALA A 342 13.57 0.34 -0.16
CA ALA A 342 14.87 -0.26 0.12
C ALA A 342 15.82 -0.22 -1.08
N ASP A 343 17.11 0.06 -0.82
CA ASP A 343 18.17 0.03 -1.82
C ASP A 343 18.84 -1.36 -1.87
N SER A 344 20.12 -1.46 -1.54
CA SER A 344 20.89 -2.71 -1.64
C SER A 344 20.75 -3.65 -0.44
N GLY A 345 20.13 -3.18 0.65
CA GLY A 345 20.10 -3.88 1.93
C GLY A 345 21.46 -3.90 2.68
N GLU A 346 22.52 -3.31 2.11
CA GLU A 346 23.84 -3.17 2.73
C GLU A 346 24.04 -1.80 3.39
N THR A 347 23.20 -0.82 3.07
CA THR A 347 23.20 0.54 3.62
C THR A 347 21.86 0.83 4.31
N GLU A 348 21.86 1.78 5.23
CA GLU A 348 20.62 2.31 5.84
C GLU A 348 19.91 3.32 4.91
N ASP A 349 20.54 3.67 3.76
CA ASP A 349 19.99 4.62 2.80
C ASP A 349 18.94 3.95 1.90
N ASP A 350 17.90 4.69 1.57
CA ASP A 350 16.87 4.26 0.63
C ASP A 350 17.29 4.49 -0.84
N PHE A 351 16.54 3.87 -1.77
CA PHE A 351 16.78 3.93 -3.20
C PHE A 351 16.82 5.36 -3.73
N ARG A 352 15.90 6.25 -3.28
CA ARG A 352 15.88 7.64 -3.74
C ARG A 352 17.05 8.44 -3.22
N THR A 353 17.43 8.25 -1.96
CA THR A 353 18.59 8.92 -1.34
C THR A 353 19.87 8.53 -2.06
N THR A 354 20.07 7.25 -2.36
CA THR A 354 21.25 6.74 -3.09
C THR A 354 21.26 7.19 -4.56
N GLY A 355 20.13 7.10 -5.26
CA GLY A 355 20.00 7.46 -6.69
C GLY A 355 19.99 8.95 -6.97
N GLY A 356 19.78 9.79 -5.94
CA GLY A 356 19.76 11.24 -6.05
C GLY A 356 18.53 11.78 -6.80
N GLU A 357 18.59 13.02 -7.24
CA GLU A 357 17.49 13.73 -7.91
C GLU A 357 17.60 13.57 -9.42
N LEU A 358 16.61 12.94 -10.05
CA LEU A 358 16.50 12.77 -11.51
C LEU A 358 15.53 13.76 -12.15
N CYS A 359 14.62 14.33 -11.35
CA CYS A 359 13.64 15.34 -11.78
C CYS A 359 13.91 16.65 -11.05
N ALA A 360 13.87 17.76 -11.77
CA ALA A 360 14.00 19.09 -11.18
C ALA A 360 12.74 19.42 -10.37
N ALA A 361 12.91 19.61 -9.07
CA ALA A 361 11.83 19.94 -8.12
C ALA A 361 11.96 21.36 -7.53
N ASP A 362 13.04 22.08 -7.85
CA ASP A 362 13.36 23.39 -7.32
C ASP A 362 12.55 24.51 -8.00
N GLU A 363 11.96 25.39 -7.19
CA GLU A 363 11.22 26.56 -7.66
C GLU A 363 12.16 27.64 -8.26
N GLU A 364 13.40 27.73 -7.76
CA GLU A 364 14.35 28.79 -8.16
C GLU A 364 14.66 28.74 -9.65
N ASN A 365 14.69 27.56 -10.26
CA ASN A 365 14.99 27.34 -11.67
C ASN A 365 13.75 27.21 -12.57
N LEU A 366 12.53 27.32 -12.04
CA LEU A 366 11.30 27.16 -12.83
C LEU A 366 11.26 28.08 -14.06
N ALA A 367 11.64 29.34 -13.92
CA ALA A 367 11.66 30.29 -15.05
C ALA A 367 12.61 29.86 -16.17
N ALA A 368 13.78 29.32 -15.83
CA ALA A 368 14.75 28.80 -16.80
C ALA A 368 14.21 27.51 -17.47
N ARG A 369 13.59 26.61 -16.72
CA ARG A 369 12.94 25.40 -17.25
C ARG A 369 11.82 25.74 -18.22
N LEU A 370 11.00 26.77 -17.93
CA LEU A 370 9.95 27.23 -18.85
C LEU A 370 10.50 27.77 -20.16
N GLU A 371 11.67 28.45 -20.16
CA GLU A 371 12.32 28.86 -21.39
C GLU A 371 12.90 27.68 -22.19
N GLU A 372 13.45 26.66 -21.49
CA GLU A 372 13.87 25.41 -22.12
C GLU A 372 12.67 24.67 -22.72
N ALA A 373 11.55 24.54 -21.99
CA ALA A 373 10.31 23.93 -22.48
C ALA A 373 9.81 24.60 -23.78
N ARG A 374 9.89 25.94 -23.85
CA ARG A 374 9.55 26.69 -25.06
C ARG A 374 10.50 26.38 -26.21
N SER A 375 11.78 26.16 -25.92
CA SER A 375 12.77 25.77 -26.91
C SER A 375 12.50 24.36 -27.44
N GLU A 376 12.16 23.43 -26.59
CA GLU A 376 11.78 22.06 -26.94
C GLU A 376 10.53 22.03 -27.85
N LEU A 377 9.48 22.84 -27.56
CA LEU A 377 8.33 22.97 -28.45
C LEU A 377 8.74 23.56 -29.83
N THR A 378 9.74 24.44 -29.85
CA THR A 378 10.26 24.97 -31.10
C THR A 378 11.01 23.91 -31.90
N PHE A 379 11.80 23.03 -31.27
CA PHE A 379 12.45 21.89 -31.92
C PHE A 379 11.41 20.90 -32.47
N ALA A 380 10.29 20.72 -31.79
CA ALA A 380 9.15 19.93 -32.26
C ALA A 380 8.36 20.59 -33.41
N GLY A 381 8.74 21.83 -33.84
CA GLY A 381 8.08 22.55 -34.94
C GLY A 381 6.98 23.53 -34.55
N TYR A 382 6.76 23.75 -33.24
CA TYR A 382 5.73 24.65 -32.72
C TYR A 382 6.32 26.01 -32.32
N TYR A 383 6.32 26.94 -33.26
CA TYR A 383 6.93 28.27 -33.08
C TYR A 383 6.03 29.28 -32.36
N SER A 384 4.74 28.99 -32.22
CA SER A 384 3.76 29.81 -31.51
C SER A 384 2.67 28.95 -30.87
N THR A 385 2.04 29.46 -29.82
CA THR A 385 0.94 28.83 -29.10
C THR A 385 -0.25 28.45 -29.97
N SER A 386 -0.56 29.29 -30.99
CA SER A 386 -1.67 29.03 -31.92
C SER A 386 -1.44 27.83 -32.85
N MET A 387 -0.21 27.29 -32.88
CA MET A 387 0.14 26.11 -33.68
C MET A 387 0.04 24.81 -32.90
N PHE A 388 0.11 24.88 -31.55
CA PHE A 388 0.03 23.68 -30.72
C PHE A 388 -1.44 23.28 -30.53
N PRO A 389 -1.82 22.01 -30.80
CA PRO A 389 -3.19 21.57 -30.65
C PRO A 389 -3.60 21.56 -29.17
N PRO A 390 -4.93 21.65 -28.87
CA PRO A 390 -5.43 21.35 -27.52
C PRO A 390 -5.10 19.90 -27.15
N VAL A 391 -4.72 19.65 -25.90
CA VAL A 391 -4.38 18.33 -25.38
C VAL A 391 -5.34 17.98 -24.26
N GLU A 392 -5.87 16.77 -24.27
CA GLU A 392 -6.74 16.25 -23.19
C GLU A 392 -5.88 15.61 -22.10
N LEU A 393 -6.08 16.04 -20.84
CA LEU A 393 -5.54 15.39 -19.64
C LEU A 393 -6.64 14.55 -19.00
N LEU A 394 -6.49 13.22 -19.09
CA LEU A 394 -7.39 12.24 -18.50
C LEU A 394 -7.02 12.00 -17.04
N TYR A 395 -8.03 11.96 -16.14
CA TYR A 395 -7.83 11.65 -14.72
C TYR A 395 -9.12 11.15 -14.07
N VAL A 396 -8.99 10.50 -12.90
CA VAL A 396 -10.15 10.06 -12.11
C VAL A 396 -10.67 11.24 -11.31
N SER A 397 -11.92 11.64 -11.53
CA SER A 397 -12.55 12.79 -10.87
C SER A 397 -13.12 12.43 -9.48
N GLY A 398 -13.25 13.44 -8.63
CA GLY A 398 -13.78 13.29 -7.26
C GLY A 398 -12.74 12.86 -6.25
N THR A 399 -11.46 13.03 -6.57
CA THR A 399 -10.31 12.73 -5.72
C THR A 399 -9.39 13.96 -5.65
N GLU A 400 -8.27 13.87 -4.92
CA GLU A 400 -7.20 14.88 -4.91
C GLU A 400 -6.68 15.19 -6.33
N SER A 401 -6.87 14.28 -7.26
CA SER A 401 -6.49 14.46 -8.67
C SER A 401 -7.18 15.65 -9.34
N ASP A 402 -8.37 16.06 -8.90
CA ASP A 402 -9.06 17.24 -9.45
C ASP A 402 -8.21 18.52 -9.27
N ALA A 403 -7.64 18.70 -8.07
CA ALA A 403 -6.83 19.89 -7.75
C ALA A 403 -5.48 19.86 -8.48
N VAL A 404 -4.82 18.69 -8.52
CA VAL A 404 -3.56 18.51 -9.25
C VAL A 404 -3.76 18.73 -10.75
N ALA A 405 -4.83 18.20 -11.34
CA ALA A 405 -5.17 18.40 -12.76
C ALA A 405 -5.37 19.89 -13.09
N LEU A 406 -6.05 20.63 -12.21
CA LEU A 406 -6.24 22.09 -12.36
C LEU A 406 -4.91 22.85 -12.27
N ALA A 407 -4.02 22.44 -11.39
CA ALA A 407 -2.66 23.01 -11.29
C ALA A 407 -1.88 22.77 -12.59
N LEU A 408 -1.84 21.53 -13.09
CA LEU A 408 -1.17 21.17 -14.34
C LEU A 408 -1.76 21.91 -15.56
N GLN A 409 -3.08 22.07 -15.62
CA GLN A 409 -3.72 22.89 -16.67
C GLN A 409 -3.22 24.34 -16.64
N THR A 410 -3.05 24.90 -15.44
CA THR A 410 -2.57 26.29 -15.28
C THR A 410 -1.13 26.42 -15.75
N MET A 411 -0.27 25.46 -15.38
CA MET A 411 1.14 25.39 -15.83
C MET A 411 1.26 25.28 -17.36
N GLY A 412 0.39 24.51 -18.00
CA GLY A 412 0.33 24.42 -19.46
C GLY A 412 0.10 25.76 -20.16
N ARG A 413 -0.70 26.65 -19.56
CA ARG A 413 -0.92 28.02 -20.10
C ARG A 413 0.33 28.88 -20.02
N ASP A 414 1.14 28.72 -18.96
CA ASP A 414 2.38 29.50 -18.76
C ASP A 414 3.49 29.05 -19.70
N THR A 415 3.40 27.82 -20.21
CA THR A 415 4.28 27.26 -21.23
C THR A 415 3.77 27.57 -22.63
N ARG A 416 3.96 28.80 -23.10
CA ARG A 416 3.47 29.31 -24.40
C ARG A 416 1.96 29.19 -24.63
N GLY A 417 1.13 29.12 -23.56
CA GLY A 417 -0.33 29.04 -23.65
C GLY A 417 -0.83 27.73 -24.27
N VAL A 418 -0.18 26.62 -23.98
CA VAL A 418 -0.69 25.29 -24.31
C VAL A 418 -2.06 25.10 -23.66
N ASN A 419 -3.05 24.71 -24.48
CA ASN A 419 -4.41 24.49 -23.99
C ASN A 419 -4.57 23.06 -23.53
N VAL A 420 -4.42 22.82 -22.22
CA VAL A 420 -4.71 21.53 -21.58
C VAL A 420 -6.19 21.49 -21.19
N MET A 421 -6.94 20.55 -21.75
CA MET A 421 -8.36 20.32 -21.47
C MET A 421 -8.50 19.20 -20.42
N LEU A 422 -9.16 19.49 -19.31
CA LEU A 422 -9.37 18.52 -18.26
C LEU A 422 -10.48 17.54 -18.62
N ARG A 423 -10.22 16.25 -18.47
CA ARG A 423 -11.13 15.15 -18.69
C ARG A 423 -11.23 14.27 -17.44
N GLY A 424 -11.99 14.74 -16.44
CA GLY A 424 -12.32 13.94 -15.26
C GLY A 424 -13.38 12.89 -15.61
N VAL A 425 -13.13 11.62 -15.26
CA VAL A 425 -13.98 10.47 -15.53
C VAL A 425 -14.11 9.58 -14.28
N THR A 426 -15.01 8.59 -14.31
CA THR A 426 -15.08 7.56 -13.27
C THR A 426 -13.88 6.63 -13.36
N GLN A 427 -13.57 5.89 -12.28
CA GLN A 427 -12.50 4.88 -12.28
C GLN A 427 -12.68 3.85 -13.41
N GLU A 428 -13.89 3.33 -13.59
CA GLU A 428 -14.20 2.32 -14.64
C GLU A 428 -13.94 2.85 -16.07
N ASP A 429 -14.33 4.10 -16.36
CA ASP A 429 -14.08 4.73 -17.68
C ASP A 429 -12.58 5.02 -17.85
N TYR A 430 -11.90 5.42 -16.77
CA TYR A 430 -10.46 5.64 -16.76
C TYR A 430 -9.71 4.34 -17.10
N ASP A 431 -9.99 3.24 -16.38
CA ASP A 431 -9.33 1.95 -16.57
C ASP A 431 -9.54 1.42 -18.00
N THR A 432 -10.75 1.57 -18.52
CA THR A 432 -11.07 1.17 -19.91
C THR A 432 -10.24 1.95 -20.92
N ARG A 433 -10.16 3.30 -20.78
CA ARG A 433 -9.39 4.15 -21.69
C ARG A 433 -7.88 3.87 -21.60
N MET A 434 -7.38 3.65 -20.41
CA MET A 434 -5.95 3.35 -20.20
C MET A 434 -5.59 2.00 -20.85
N ALA A 435 -6.40 0.96 -20.67
CA ALA A 435 -6.20 -0.35 -21.30
C ALA A 435 -6.25 -0.29 -22.83
N GLU A 436 -7.13 0.54 -23.39
CA GLU A 436 -7.26 0.77 -24.84
C GLU A 436 -6.22 1.78 -25.37
N ARG A 437 -5.39 2.40 -24.53
CA ARG A 437 -4.51 3.53 -24.86
C ARG A 437 -5.22 4.70 -25.54
N ASN A 438 -6.49 4.91 -25.17
CA ASN A 438 -7.35 5.96 -25.70
C ASN A 438 -7.21 7.27 -24.90
N TYR A 439 -6.02 7.81 -24.86
CA TYR A 439 -5.67 9.07 -24.20
C TYR A 439 -4.42 9.69 -24.87
N GLU A 440 -4.16 10.97 -24.64
CA GLU A 440 -2.91 11.67 -24.99
C GLU A 440 -2.04 11.87 -23.76
N LEU A 441 -2.62 12.48 -22.71
CA LEU A 441 -2.05 12.64 -21.37
C LEU A 441 -2.97 11.99 -20.35
N ALA A 442 -2.41 11.36 -19.33
CA ALA A 442 -3.18 10.89 -18.20
C ALA A 442 -2.44 11.18 -16.89
N MET A 443 -3.19 11.34 -15.80
CA MET A 443 -2.63 11.33 -14.45
C MET A 443 -2.86 9.97 -13.82
N GLN A 444 -1.81 9.39 -13.24
CA GLN A 444 -1.92 8.14 -12.50
C GLN A 444 -1.01 8.16 -11.27
N LYS A 445 -1.50 7.62 -10.17
CA LYS A 445 -0.71 7.30 -8.99
C LYS A 445 -0.13 5.89 -9.19
N ILE A 446 1.20 5.77 -9.18
CA ILE A 446 1.94 4.52 -9.27
C ILE A 446 2.24 4.08 -7.85
N LEU A 447 1.59 3.00 -7.40
CA LEU A 447 1.77 2.43 -6.07
C LEU A 447 2.73 1.25 -6.13
N ALA A 448 3.58 1.14 -5.11
CA ALA A 448 4.36 -0.07 -4.90
C ALA A 448 3.45 -1.25 -4.52
N GLN A 449 3.74 -2.41 -5.07
CA GLN A 449 3.12 -3.66 -4.65
C GLN A 449 3.92 -4.34 -3.53
N TYR A 450 5.22 -4.01 -3.43
CA TYR A 450 6.19 -4.50 -2.46
C TYR A 450 7.32 -3.46 -2.34
N ASP A 451 8.06 -3.50 -1.24
CA ASP A 451 9.16 -2.56 -0.95
C ASP A 451 10.41 -2.90 -1.76
N ASP A 452 10.38 -2.55 -3.03
CA ASP A 452 11.49 -2.70 -3.97
C ASP A 452 11.27 -1.80 -5.18
N ALA A 453 12.33 -1.17 -5.67
CA ALA A 453 12.28 -0.28 -6.84
C ALA A 453 11.73 -0.97 -8.10
N MET A 454 11.92 -2.30 -8.24
CA MET A 454 11.35 -3.08 -9.33
C MET A 454 9.82 -2.90 -9.43
N SER A 455 9.12 -2.70 -8.32
CA SER A 455 7.67 -2.47 -8.28
C SER A 455 7.21 -1.24 -9.08
N PHE A 456 8.09 -0.25 -9.21
CA PHE A 456 7.87 0.95 -10.01
C PHE A 456 8.34 0.82 -11.46
N LEU A 457 9.36 -0.01 -11.70
CA LEU A 457 10.10 -0.03 -12.95
C LEU A 457 9.66 -1.14 -13.90
N ASP A 458 9.37 -2.35 -13.42
CA ASP A 458 9.18 -3.53 -14.27
C ASP A 458 7.98 -3.44 -15.22
N ARG A 459 6.96 -2.68 -14.84
CA ARG A 459 5.76 -2.45 -15.64
C ARG A 459 5.97 -1.70 -16.95
N TRP A 460 7.12 -1.05 -17.11
CA TRP A 460 7.44 -0.26 -18.32
C TRP A 460 8.27 -1.02 -19.35
N CYS A 461 8.56 -2.32 -19.13
CA CYS A 461 9.16 -3.17 -20.14
C CYS A 461 8.29 -3.23 -21.40
N THR A 462 8.93 -3.28 -22.58
CA THR A 462 8.26 -3.23 -23.90
C THR A 462 7.14 -4.25 -24.06
N THR A 463 7.32 -5.46 -23.51
CA THR A 463 6.36 -6.56 -23.65
C THR A 463 5.43 -6.76 -22.46
N ASP A 464 5.52 -5.92 -21.43
CA ASP A 464 4.65 -6.02 -20.25
C ASP A 464 3.26 -5.47 -20.56
N GLU A 465 2.22 -6.23 -20.25
CA GLU A 465 0.81 -5.82 -20.47
C GLU A 465 0.42 -4.57 -19.68
N ARG A 466 1.14 -4.28 -18.57
CA ARG A 466 0.97 -3.07 -17.75
C ARG A 466 1.63 -1.83 -18.36
N ASN A 467 2.40 -1.97 -19.43
CA ASN A 467 3.02 -0.85 -20.16
C ASN A 467 1.97 -0.08 -20.97
N ILE A 468 1.12 0.62 -20.27
CA ILE A 468 0.01 1.39 -20.87
C ILE A 468 0.48 2.64 -21.62
N ILE A 469 1.71 3.11 -21.38
CA ILE A 469 2.27 4.29 -22.05
C ILE A 469 2.91 3.99 -23.41
N GLY A 470 3.12 2.71 -23.76
CA GLY A 470 3.76 2.31 -25.01
C GLY A 470 5.26 2.69 -25.09
N TYR A 471 5.96 2.68 -23.95
CA TYR A 471 7.42 2.87 -23.94
C TYR A 471 8.09 1.65 -24.54
N ASP A 472 8.96 1.86 -25.54
CA ASP A 472 9.67 0.81 -26.29
C ASP A 472 11.18 1.07 -26.22
N SER A 473 11.89 0.28 -25.40
CA SER A 473 13.33 0.39 -25.21
C SER A 473 13.97 -0.94 -24.89
N GLY A 474 14.59 -1.56 -25.89
CA GLY A 474 15.29 -2.83 -25.69
C GLY A 474 16.47 -2.75 -24.71
N THR A 475 17.06 -1.59 -24.51
CA THR A 475 18.11 -1.37 -23.49
C THR A 475 17.52 -1.39 -22.09
N TYR A 476 16.37 -0.75 -21.89
CA TYR A 476 15.61 -0.78 -20.66
C TYR A 476 15.21 -2.21 -20.26
N ASP A 477 14.68 -2.97 -21.23
CA ASP A 477 14.29 -4.35 -21.02
C ASP A 477 15.49 -5.23 -20.58
N VAL A 478 16.68 -4.98 -21.17
CA VAL A 478 17.91 -5.68 -20.77
C VAL A 478 18.33 -5.31 -19.36
N LEU A 479 18.29 -4.03 -18.97
CA LEU A 479 18.65 -3.60 -17.61
C LEU A 479 17.78 -4.30 -16.57
N LEU A 480 16.45 -4.29 -16.76
CA LEU A 480 15.52 -4.95 -15.84
C LEU A 480 15.64 -6.49 -15.88
N GLY A 481 15.89 -7.07 -17.06
CA GLY A 481 16.14 -8.50 -17.17
C GLY A 481 17.38 -8.94 -16.39
N VAL A 482 18.49 -8.17 -16.46
CA VAL A 482 19.69 -8.43 -15.67
C VAL A 482 19.45 -8.20 -14.19
N ALA A 483 18.74 -7.14 -13.80
CA ALA A 483 18.37 -6.89 -12.42
C ALA A 483 17.55 -8.05 -11.83
N LYS A 484 16.56 -8.55 -12.56
CA LYS A 484 15.75 -9.73 -12.15
C LYS A 484 16.58 -11.00 -11.95
N ALA A 485 17.61 -11.20 -12.77
CA ALA A 485 18.46 -12.39 -12.73
C ALA A 485 19.66 -12.27 -11.78
N SER A 486 19.91 -11.11 -11.18
CA SER A 486 21.08 -10.85 -10.34
C SER A 486 20.89 -11.34 -8.92
N GLU A 487 21.77 -12.23 -8.46
CA GLU A 487 21.87 -12.68 -7.06
C GLU A 487 22.64 -11.67 -6.19
N ASN A 488 23.44 -10.79 -6.80
CA ASN A 488 24.17 -9.76 -6.10
C ASN A 488 23.32 -8.50 -5.94
N LEU A 489 22.86 -8.21 -4.74
CA LEU A 489 21.95 -7.09 -4.44
C LEU A 489 22.53 -5.74 -4.85
N VAL A 490 23.82 -5.47 -4.61
CA VAL A 490 24.46 -4.20 -4.99
C VAL A 490 24.48 -4.03 -6.52
N ALA A 491 24.84 -5.09 -7.26
CA ALA A 491 24.82 -5.04 -8.72
C ALA A 491 23.37 -4.91 -9.26
N ARG A 492 22.42 -5.61 -8.63
CA ARG A 492 21.00 -5.52 -8.97
C ARG A 492 20.48 -4.10 -8.89
N VAL A 493 20.72 -3.45 -7.76
CA VAL A 493 20.24 -2.09 -7.50
C VAL A 493 20.88 -1.08 -8.46
N ALA A 494 22.16 -1.24 -8.80
CA ALA A 494 22.80 -0.39 -9.81
C ALA A 494 22.08 -0.46 -11.18
N PHE A 495 21.63 -1.64 -11.60
CA PHE A 495 20.83 -1.77 -12.83
C PHE A 495 19.44 -1.13 -12.71
N LEU A 496 18.84 -1.12 -11.51
CA LEU A 496 17.56 -0.45 -11.27
C LEU A 496 17.71 1.09 -11.31
N HIS A 497 18.79 1.64 -10.74
CA HIS A 497 19.12 3.07 -10.87
C HIS A 497 19.35 3.49 -12.33
N ASP A 498 20.10 2.66 -13.10
CA ASP A 498 20.33 2.90 -14.53
C ASP A 498 18.99 2.86 -15.31
N ALA A 499 18.11 1.92 -14.98
CA ALA A 499 16.78 1.80 -15.61
C ALA A 499 15.90 3.03 -15.30
N GLU A 500 15.82 3.47 -14.04
CA GLU A 500 15.08 4.67 -13.68
C GLU A 500 15.63 5.91 -14.40
N THR A 501 16.96 6.07 -14.42
CA THR A 501 17.65 7.16 -15.10
C THR A 501 17.32 7.17 -16.60
N MET A 502 17.29 6.00 -17.24
CA MET A 502 16.94 5.89 -18.66
C MET A 502 15.49 6.26 -18.92
N LEU A 503 14.54 5.68 -18.15
CA LEU A 503 13.10 5.92 -18.31
C LEU A 503 12.77 7.42 -18.22
N LEU A 504 13.35 8.09 -17.22
CA LEU A 504 13.13 9.53 -17.00
C LEU A 504 13.95 10.38 -17.95
N GLY A 505 15.14 9.95 -18.36
CA GLY A 505 15.95 10.60 -19.40
C GLY A 505 15.26 10.65 -20.76
N ASP A 506 14.55 9.58 -21.12
CA ASP A 506 13.71 9.50 -22.34
C ASP A 506 12.36 10.25 -22.17
N THR A 507 12.12 10.77 -20.98
CA THR A 507 10.86 11.43 -20.59
C THR A 507 9.63 10.60 -20.98
N ALA A 508 9.69 9.28 -20.73
CA ALA A 508 8.61 8.38 -21.07
C ALA A 508 7.34 8.66 -20.25
N LEU A 509 7.53 9.19 -19.04
CA LEU A 509 6.52 9.71 -18.12
C LEU A 509 7.16 10.82 -17.25
N SER A 510 6.36 11.58 -16.51
CA SER A 510 6.83 12.62 -15.59
C SER A 510 6.34 12.36 -14.18
N PRO A 511 7.21 12.01 -13.22
CA PRO A 511 6.88 12.06 -11.79
C PRO A 511 6.53 13.50 -11.37
N VAL A 512 5.49 13.65 -10.57
CA VAL A 512 4.98 14.96 -10.15
C VAL A 512 5.14 15.15 -8.65
N TYR A 513 4.61 14.21 -7.86
CA TYR A 513 4.70 14.26 -6.40
C TYR A 513 4.86 12.85 -5.82
N PHE A 514 5.55 12.77 -4.70
CA PHE A 514 5.53 11.61 -3.82
C PHE A 514 4.34 11.73 -2.88
N ASP A 515 3.61 10.66 -2.73
CA ASP A 515 2.41 10.61 -1.91
C ASP A 515 2.75 10.54 -0.42
N GLY A 516 1.88 11.10 0.39
CA GLY A 516 1.97 11.07 1.84
C GLY A 516 0.62 10.78 2.47
N THR A 517 0.65 10.39 3.74
CA THR A 517 -0.55 10.28 4.56
C THR A 517 -0.31 10.89 5.93
N ALA A 518 -1.38 11.26 6.59
CA ALA A 518 -1.33 11.77 7.95
C ALA A 518 -2.36 11.04 8.81
N HIS A 519 -1.93 10.64 9.99
CA HIS A 519 -2.78 10.01 11.00
C HIS A 519 -2.65 10.74 12.34
N LEU A 520 -3.59 10.53 13.25
CA LEU A 520 -3.51 11.05 14.61
C LEU A 520 -3.85 9.97 15.63
N LEU A 521 -2.99 9.88 16.64
CA LEU A 521 -3.24 9.17 17.88
C LEU A 521 -3.50 10.18 18.99
N ARG A 522 -4.46 9.91 19.88
CA ARG A 522 -4.81 10.78 20.99
C ARG A 522 -3.63 11.01 21.92
N GLU A 523 -3.48 12.26 22.35
CA GLU A 523 -2.45 12.65 23.32
C GLU A 523 -2.48 11.75 24.57
N GLY A 524 -1.30 11.36 25.04
CA GLY A 524 -1.14 10.41 26.16
C GLY A 524 -1.08 8.94 25.71
N LEU A 525 -1.24 8.63 24.41
CA LEU A 525 -1.01 7.32 23.82
C LEU A 525 0.24 7.34 22.94
N ARG A 526 0.84 6.18 22.71
CA ARG A 526 2.02 6.01 21.84
C ARG A 526 2.18 4.55 21.41
N GLY A 527 2.98 4.29 20.38
CA GLY A 527 3.37 2.94 19.94
C GLY A 527 2.53 2.42 18.78
N ASP A 528 1.84 3.33 18.08
CA ASP A 528 1.36 3.13 16.72
C ASP A 528 2.50 3.35 15.74
N TYR A 529 2.41 2.72 14.59
CA TYR A 529 3.28 2.98 13.44
C TYR A 529 2.53 2.68 12.15
N THR A 530 2.99 3.29 11.07
CA THR A 530 2.41 3.12 9.73
C THR A 530 3.52 2.70 8.77
N ASP A 531 3.25 1.72 7.91
CA ASP A 531 4.18 1.30 6.87
C ASP A 531 4.07 2.20 5.61
N GLY A 532 5.00 2.00 4.68
CA GLY A 532 5.00 2.73 3.41
C GLY A 532 3.81 2.41 2.49
N PHE A 533 2.99 1.44 2.84
CA PHE A 533 1.73 1.12 2.15
C PHE A 533 0.51 1.80 2.80
N GLY A 534 0.73 2.64 3.82
CA GLY A 534 -0.33 3.34 4.54
C GLY A 534 -1.03 2.48 5.61
N THR A 535 -0.55 1.27 5.88
CA THR A 535 -1.18 0.39 6.86
C THR A 535 -0.81 0.79 8.27
N SER A 536 -1.82 0.99 9.13
CA SER A 536 -1.64 1.35 10.53
C SER A 536 -1.59 0.11 11.43
N TYR A 537 -0.57 0.03 12.26
CA TYR A 537 -0.36 -1.05 13.23
C TYR A 537 -0.63 -0.54 14.64
N LEU A 538 -1.67 -1.05 15.29
CA LEU A 538 -2.21 -0.53 16.55
C LEU A 538 -2.00 -1.47 17.74
N SER A 539 -1.50 -2.68 17.52
CA SER A 539 -1.32 -3.69 18.57
C SER A 539 -0.29 -3.30 19.64
N GLY A 540 0.64 -2.40 19.28
CA GLY A 540 1.68 -1.89 20.18
C GLY A 540 1.27 -0.68 21.02
N VAL A 541 0.10 -0.09 20.76
CA VAL A 541 -0.33 1.17 21.42
C VAL A 541 -0.45 1.01 22.93
N ARG A 542 0.06 1.99 23.67
CA ARG A 542 0.11 2.01 25.13
C ARG A 542 -0.09 3.42 25.65
N GLU A 543 -0.51 3.54 26.90
CA GLU A 543 -0.47 4.83 27.60
C GLU A 543 0.99 5.28 27.74
N SER A 544 1.24 6.57 27.48
CA SER A 544 2.54 7.18 27.73
C SER A 544 2.81 7.15 29.23
N ALA A 545 4.00 6.73 29.64
CA ALA A 545 4.38 6.87 31.04
C ALA A 545 4.48 8.37 31.35
N GLU A 546 3.82 8.82 32.45
CA GLU A 546 3.94 10.18 32.97
C GLU A 546 5.38 10.56 33.28
#